data_bfcaa30387a696f6e78c3ed1e09f579b
#
_entry.id   bfcaa30387a696f6e78c3ed1e09f579b
#
_cell.length_a   1.000
_cell.length_b   1.000
_cell.length_c   1.000
_cell.angle_alpha   90.00
_cell.angle_beta   90.00
_cell.angle_gamma   90.00
#
_symmetry.space_group_name_H-M   'P 1'
#
loop_
_entity.id
_entity.type
_entity.pdbx_description
1 polymer ?
#
loop_
_entity_poly.entity_id
_entity_poly.type
_entity_poly.pdbx_seq_one_letter_code
_entity_poly.pdbx_strand_id
1 'polypeptide(L)'
;MNATTESCRIDVWLWRARFLKTRALAAAFVEDGKVRRASLQPGGAPSRLPKAGAPVRPGDILVFALAGCLIKARIKALGARRGPAAEAQTLYEFVEEAENSPSGAPKMG
;
A
#
# COMPACT_ATOMS: atom_id res chain seq x y z
N MET A 1 -0.06 23.68 -6.32
CA MET A 1 -0.37 23.38 -5.88
C MET A 1 -0.61 22.52 -5.29
N ASN A 2 -0.80 22.25 -5.10
CA ASN A 2 -0.92 21.69 -4.55
C ASN A 2 -1.45 20.64 -4.13
N ALA A 3 -2.10 20.28 -4.38
CA ALA A 3 -2.82 19.04 -4.39
C ALA A 3 -2.08 17.97 -3.71
N THR A 4 -0.87 18.11 -3.64
CA THR A 4 -0.01 17.15 -3.03
C THR A 4 -0.19 17.08 -1.53
N THR A 5 -0.99 17.96 -0.97
CA THR A 5 -1.25 17.87 0.46
C THR A 5 -2.30 16.84 0.81
N GLU A 6 -2.94 16.25 -0.20
CA GLU A 6 -3.95 15.25 0.07
C GLU A 6 -3.37 14.04 0.75
N SER A 7 -4.03 13.59 1.80
CA SER A 7 -3.61 12.37 2.48
C SER A 7 -4.82 11.73 3.13
N CYS A 8 -4.71 10.46 3.49
CA CYS A 8 -5.73 9.80 4.27
C CYS A 8 -5.06 8.77 5.18
N ARG A 9 -5.82 8.26 6.13
CA ARG A 9 -5.31 7.24 7.04
C ARG A 9 -5.01 5.97 6.27
N ILE A 10 -3.93 5.29 6.67
CA ILE A 10 -3.55 4.06 5.99
C ILE A 10 -4.63 2.98 6.14
N ASP A 11 -5.28 2.89 7.29
CA ASP A 11 -6.32 1.88 7.47
C ASP A 11 -7.49 2.15 6.54
N VAL A 12 -7.85 3.41 6.35
CA VAL A 12 -8.93 3.77 5.44
C VAL A 12 -8.56 3.43 4.00
N TRP A 13 -7.33 3.74 3.62
CA TRP A 13 -6.90 3.46 2.24
C TRP A 13 -6.87 1.97 1.95
N LEU A 14 -6.35 1.16 2.88
CA LEU A 14 -6.31 -0.29 2.69
C LEU A 14 -7.72 -0.86 2.54
N TRP A 15 -8.66 -0.30 3.26
CA TRP A 15 -10.05 -0.72 3.17
C TRP A 15 -10.68 -0.27 1.84
N ARG A 16 -10.44 0.98 1.42
CA ARG A 16 -10.97 1.46 0.15
C ARG A 16 -10.40 0.70 -1.02
N ALA A 17 -9.14 0.34 -0.94
CA ALA A 17 -8.46 -0.41 -2.01
C ALA A 17 -8.81 -1.90 -1.97
N ARG A 18 -9.60 -2.31 -1.01
CA ARG A 18 -10.11 -3.68 -0.87
C ARG A 18 -9.04 -4.70 -0.54
N PHE A 19 -7.92 -4.27 0.03
CA PHE A 19 -6.96 -5.23 0.55
C PHE A 19 -7.46 -5.87 1.83
N LEU A 20 -8.18 -5.11 2.66
CA LEU A 20 -8.78 -5.64 3.89
C LEU A 20 -10.29 -5.45 3.81
N LYS A 21 -11.02 -6.37 4.40
CA LYS A 21 -12.48 -6.39 4.28
C LYS A 21 -13.17 -5.30 5.08
N THR A 22 -12.59 -4.91 6.20
CA THR A 22 -13.18 -3.89 7.06
C THR A 22 -12.11 -2.93 7.51
N ARG A 23 -12.53 -1.75 7.95
CA ARG A 23 -11.58 -0.78 8.49
C ARG A 23 -10.94 -1.31 9.77
N ALA A 24 -11.71 -2.04 10.58
CA ALA A 24 -11.17 -2.60 11.81
C ALA A 24 -10.06 -3.59 11.52
N LEU A 25 -10.25 -4.44 10.51
CA LEU A 25 -9.19 -5.37 10.12
C LEU A 25 -7.99 -4.64 9.59
N ALA A 26 -8.21 -3.58 8.81
CA ALA A 26 -7.11 -2.78 8.29
C ALA A 26 -6.33 -2.13 9.43
N ALA A 27 -7.04 -1.58 10.41
CA ALA A 27 -6.37 -0.96 11.54
C ALA A 27 -5.52 -1.95 12.32
N ALA A 28 -6.08 -3.13 12.59
CA ALA A 28 -5.34 -4.16 13.31
C ALA A 28 -4.13 -4.61 12.52
N PHE A 29 -4.27 -4.72 11.21
CA PHE A 29 -3.19 -5.14 10.33
C PHE A 29 -2.01 -4.17 10.42
N VAL A 30 -2.30 -2.88 10.37
CA VAL A 30 -1.25 -1.86 10.47
C VAL A 30 -0.64 -1.87 11.86
N GLU A 31 -1.46 -1.98 12.89
CA GLU A 31 -0.96 -1.91 14.26
C GLU A 31 -0.15 -3.13 14.65
N ASP A 32 -0.37 -4.24 13.93
CA ASP A 32 0.48 -5.41 14.11
C ASP A 32 1.84 -5.24 13.46
N GLY A 33 2.10 -4.11 12.83
CA GLY A 33 3.39 -3.85 12.22
C GLY A 33 3.59 -4.52 10.88
N LYS A 34 2.51 -4.83 10.20
CA LYS A 34 2.60 -5.61 8.96
C LYS A 34 2.73 -4.75 7.71
N VAL A 35 2.60 -3.44 7.83
CA VAL A 35 2.67 -2.55 6.68
C VAL A 35 3.88 -1.65 6.79
N ARG A 36 4.66 -1.59 5.74
CA ARG A 36 5.82 -0.71 5.68
C ARG A 36 5.70 0.22 4.50
N ARG A 37 6.31 1.38 4.63
CA ARG A 37 6.39 2.34 3.53
C ARG A 37 7.79 2.30 2.98
N ALA A 38 7.92 2.11 1.67
CA ALA A 38 9.23 2.06 1.05
C ALA A 38 9.87 3.43 1.10
N SER A 39 11.18 3.44 1.26
CA SER A 39 11.92 4.69 1.25
C SER A 39 11.93 5.26 -0.15
N LEU A 40 11.83 6.59 -0.24
CA LEU A 40 11.96 7.28 -1.51
C LEU A 40 13.41 7.52 -1.86
N GLN A 41 14.32 7.26 -0.92
CA GLN A 41 15.74 7.45 -1.17
C GLN A 41 16.36 6.17 -1.64
N PRO A 42 17.26 6.24 -2.62
CA PRO A 42 17.94 5.03 -3.09
C PRO A 42 18.65 4.35 -1.93
N GLY A 43 18.46 3.06 -1.84
CA GLY A 43 19.12 2.28 -0.80
C GLY A 43 18.52 2.41 0.56
N GLY A 44 17.46 3.20 0.73
CA GLY A 44 16.83 3.33 2.03
C GLY A 44 15.98 2.13 2.37
N ALA A 45 15.92 1.80 3.65
CA ALA A 45 15.13 0.68 4.11
C ALA A 45 13.68 1.08 4.28
N PRO A 46 12.74 0.17 4.04
CA PRO A 46 11.33 0.47 4.32
C PRO A 46 11.14 0.72 5.80
N SER A 47 10.24 1.62 6.14
CA SER A 47 9.94 1.89 7.53
C SER A 47 8.52 1.46 7.86
N ARG A 48 8.36 0.89 9.04
CA ARG A 48 7.07 0.43 9.50
C ARG A 48 6.17 1.62 9.80
N LEU A 49 4.92 1.51 9.39
CA LEU A 49 3.95 2.53 9.76
C LEU A 49 3.54 2.29 11.20
N PRO A 50 3.61 3.33 12.03
CA PRO A 50 3.49 3.12 13.47
C PRO A 50 2.08 2.88 13.95
N LYS A 51 1.08 3.34 13.22
CA LYS A 51 -0.28 3.20 13.70
C LYS A 51 -1.26 3.29 12.54
N ALA A 52 -2.47 2.82 12.80
CA ALA A 52 -3.51 2.75 11.79
C ALA A 52 -3.87 4.12 11.22
N GLY A 53 -3.70 5.17 12.00
CA GLY A 53 -4.02 6.51 11.52
C GLY A 53 -2.91 7.20 10.77
N ALA A 54 -1.78 6.52 10.55
CA ALA A 54 -0.67 7.15 9.85
C ALA A 54 -1.12 7.63 8.48
N PRO A 55 -0.69 8.83 8.06
CA PRO A 55 -1.15 9.37 6.78
C PRO A 55 -0.39 8.75 5.61
N VAL A 56 -1.10 8.54 4.50
CA VAL A 56 -0.50 8.12 3.25
C VAL A 56 -0.97 9.05 2.15
N ARG A 57 -0.19 9.15 1.09
CA ARG A 57 -0.44 10.06 -0.02
C ARG A 57 -0.24 9.36 -1.33
N PRO A 58 -0.81 9.89 -2.40
CA PRO A 58 -0.49 9.37 -3.73
C PRO A 58 1.02 9.43 -3.96
N GLY A 59 1.56 8.39 -4.52
CA GLY A 59 2.99 8.25 -4.73
C GLY A 59 3.69 7.40 -3.70
N ASP A 60 3.10 7.23 -2.53
CA ASP A 60 3.69 6.36 -1.51
C ASP A 60 3.65 4.92 -1.99
N ILE A 61 4.67 4.16 -1.63
CA ILE A 61 4.73 2.74 -1.95
C ILE A 61 4.65 1.97 -0.65
N LEU A 62 3.69 1.07 -0.57
CA LEU A 62 3.46 0.26 0.62
C LEU A 62 3.87 -1.17 0.36
N VAL A 63 4.45 -1.79 1.38
CA VAL A 63 4.89 -3.19 1.29
C VAL A 63 4.24 -3.94 2.43
N PHE A 64 3.53 -5.01 2.11
CA PHE A 64 2.88 -5.84 3.12
C PHE A 64 2.62 -7.22 2.56
N ALA A 65 2.40 -8.18 3.45
CA ALA A 65 2.10 -9.55 3.05
C ALA A 65 0.65 -9.85 3.37
N LEU A 66 -0.05 -10.38 2.40
CA LEU A 66 -1.45 -10.78 2.54
C LEU A 66 -1.63 -12.14 1.93
N ALA A 67 -2.27 -13.03 2.67
CA ALA A 67 -2.60 -14.36 2.16
C ALA A 67 -1.38 -15.08 1.61
N GLY A 68 -0.25 -14.89 2.25
CA GLY A 68 0.96 -15.56 1.82
C GLY A 68 1.70 -14.89 0.68
N CYS A 69 1.21 -13.77 0.20
CA CYS A 69 1.84 -13.06 -0.91
C CYS A 69 2.38 -11.74 -0.46
N LEU A 70 3.58 -11.43 -0.87
CA LEU A 70 4.16 -10.13 -0.59
C LEU A 70 3.66 -9.16 -1.64
N ILE A 71 3.09 -8.05 -1.19
CA ILE A 71 2.51 -7.05 -2.07
C ILE A 71 3.31 -5.77 -1.93
N LYS A 72 3.68 -5.21 -3.07
CA LYS A 72 4.32 -3.92 -3.12
C LYS A 72 3.48 -3.06 -4.04
N ALA A 73 2.78 -2.09 -3.47
CA ALA A 73 1.79 -1.31 -4.21
C ALA A 73 2.06 0.17 -4.06
N ARG A 74 2.02 0.87 -5.19
CA ARG A 74 2.10 2.34 -5.18
C ARG A 74 0.69 2.90 -5.11
N ILE A 75 0.49 3.88 -4.24
CA ILE A 75 -0.78 4.55 -4.14
C ILE A 75 -0.93 5.51 -5.31
N LYS A 76 -1.95 5.30 -6.12
CA LYS A 76 -2.23 6.18 -7.25
C LYS A 76 -3.27 7.23 -6.88
N ALA A 77 -4.22 6.85 -6.05
CA ALA A 77 -5.27 7.76 -5.63
C ALA A 77 -5.77 7.31 -4.26
N LEU A 78 -6.33 8.24 -3.52
CA LEU A 78 -6.80 7.92 -2.17
C LEU A 78 -8.22 7.39 -2.17
N GLY A 79 -8.99 7.72 -3.19
CA GLY A 79 -10.39 7.32 -3.25
C GLY A 79 -11.24 8.16 -2.34
N ALA A 80 -12.54 8.06 -2.54
CA ALA A 80 -13.49 8.76 -1.68
C ALA A 80 -14.35 7.78 -0.91
N ARG A 81 -14.30 6.51 -1.28
CA ARG A 81 -15.17 5.50 -0.68
C ARG A 81 -14.62 4.12 -1.00
N ARG A 82 -15.19 3.13 -0.35
CA ARG A 82 -14.89 1.76 -0.70
C ARG A 82 -15.85 1.37 -1.82
N GLY A 83 -15.39 1.48 -3.04
CA GLY A 83 -16.21 1.15 -4.19
C GLY A 83 -16.08 -0.30 -4.62
N PRO A 84 -16.65 -0.63 -5.78
CA PRO A 84 -16.49 -1.98 -6.32
C PRO A 84 -15.03 -2.29 -6.62
N ALA A 85 -14.74 -3.57 -6.82
CA ALA A 85 -13.37 -4.01 -7.03
C ALA A 85 -12.70 -3.30 -8.21
N ALA A 86 -13.44 -3.08 -9.28
CA ALA A 86 -12.85 -2.39 -10.45
C ALA A 86 -12.43 -0.97 -10.10
N GLU A 87 -13.22 -0.29 -9.30
CA GLU A 87 -12.86 1.06 -8.88
C GLU A 87 -11.67 1.03 -7.92
N ALA A 88 -11.65 0.04 -7.03
CA ALA A 88 -10.56 -0.07 -6.08
C ALA A 88 -9.23 -0.27 -6.77
N GLN A 89 -9.23 -0.97 -7.89
CA GLN A 89 -7.99 -1.23 -8.61
C GLN A 89 -7.39 0.03 -9.22
N THR A 90 -8.16 1.10 -9.33
CA THR A 90 -7.61 2.36 -9.81
C THR A 90 -6.87 3.13 -8.73
N LEU A 91 -6.94 2.67 -7.48
CA LEU A 91 -6.29 3.37 -6.38
C LEU A 91 -4.84 2.99 -6.22
N TYR A 92 -4.39 1.93 -6.89
CA TYR A 92 -3.03 1.47 -6.72
C TYR A 92 -2.53 0.80 -7.98
N GLU A 93 -1.22 0.61 -8.01
CA GLU A 93 -0.60 -0.24 -9.03
C GLU A 93 0.49 -1.05 -8.34
N PHE A 94 0.66 -2.28 -8.77
CA PHE A 94 1.72 -3.12 -8.23
C PHE A 94 3.06 -2.65 -8.78
N VAL A 95 4.07 -2.68 -7.91
CA VAL A 95 5.41 -2.23 -8.26
C VAL A 95 6.32 -3.44 -8.29
N GLU A 96 7.04 -3.61 -9.38
CA GLU A 96 8.01 -4.68 -9.47
C GLU A 96 9.37 -4.17 -9.10
N GLU A 97 10.10 -4.99 -8.39
CA GLU A 97 11.48 -4.65 -8.09
C GLU A 97 12.35 -5.30 -9.11
N ALA A 98 12.77 -4.53 -10.07
CA ALA A 98 13.54 -5.08 -11.15
C ALA A 98 14.81 -5.72 -10.66
N GLU A 99 15.41 -5.14 -9.67
CA GLU A 99 16.68 -5.68 -9.21
C GLU A 99 16.49 -6.99 -8.47
N ASN A 100 15.29 -7.26 -8.00
CA ASN A 100 15.03 -8.51 -7.35
C ASN A 100 14.50 -9.54 -8.24
N SER A 101 14.34 -9.21 -9.46
CA SER A 101 13.71 -10.11 -10.33
C SER A 101 14.72 -11.07 -10.81
N PRO A 102 15.06 -11.94 -10.07
CA PRO A 102 15.97 -12.91 -10.56
C PRO A 102 15.23 -13.79 -11.42
N SER A 103 15.32 -13.66 -11.61
CA SER A 103 14.47 -14.30 -11.92
C SER A 103 13.26 -14.21 -11.95
N GLY A 104 13.14 -13.80 -11.69
CA GLY A 104 12.23 -13.70 -11.78
C GLY A 104 11.48 -14.33 -11.86
N ALA A 105 11.59 -14.42 -11.72
CA ALA A 105 10.97 -14.63 -11.73
C ALA A 105 10.17 -14.97 -11.95
N PRO A 106 10.16 -15.09 -12.05
CA PRO A 106 9.37 -15.18 -12.26
C PRO A 106 8.50 -15.42 -12.34
N LYS A 107 8.38 -15.42 -12.40
CA LYS A 107 7.61 -15.37 -12.37
C LYS A 107 6.89 -15.89 -12.40
N MET A 108 6.79 -16.12 -12.27
CA MET A 108 6.20 -16.38 -12.21
C MET A 108 5.76 -16.52 -12.33
N GLY A 109 5.69 -16.70 -12.35
CA GLY A 109 5.31 -16.51 -12.37
C GLY A 109 5.10 -16.65 -12.28
#